data_3d3a34cdbf1f5238275b17bb539e184d
#
_entry.id   3d3a34cdbf1f5238275b17bb539e184d
#
_cell.length_a   1.000
_cell.length_b   1.000
_cell.length_c   1.000
_cell.angle_alpha   90.00
_cell.angle_beta   90.00
_cell.angle_gamma   90.00
#
_symmetry.space_group_name_H-M   'P 1'
#
loop_
_entity.id
_entity.type
_entity.pdbx_description
1 polymer ?
#
loop_
_entity_poly.entity_id
_entity_poly.type
_entity_poly.pdbx_seq_one_letter_code
_entity_poly.pdbx_strand_id
1 'polypeptide(L)'
;KFSKTIHTSVRMLDNVLDVTAWPLEQQRKEAMAKRRVGLGFTGLGDALAMLRLRYDTDEARAMAAKISAAMRDEAYRASANLAKERGAFPLFNGDMYLSGGNFASRLPAELKQKIREQGIRNSHLLSIAPTGTISLAFADNASNGIEPPFSWTYTRKKRMADGNLQEFPVEDHAW
;
A
#
# COMPACT_ATOMS: atom_id res chain seq x y z
N LYS A 1 -12.43 -7.18 -8.29
CA LYS A 1 -12.17 -7.24 -6.84
C LYS A 1 -11.05 -6.27 -6.42
N PHE A 2 -9.86 -6.29 -7.05
CA PHE A 2 -8.68 -5.51 -6.69
C PHE A 2 -8.96 -4.01 -6.54
N SER A 3 -9.57 -3.37 -7.54
CA SER A 3 -9.96 -1.96 -7.51
C SER A 3 -10.86 -1.63 -6.31
N LYS A 4 -11.91 -2.43 -6.06
CA LYS A 4 -12.82 -2.23 -4.93
C LYS A 4 -12.08 -2.29 -3.59
N THR A 5 -11.16 -3.24 -3.43
CA THR A 5 -10.33 -3.37 -2.22
C THR A 5 -9.50 -2.12 -2.01
N ILE A 6 -8.82 -1.62 -3.05
CA ILE A 6 -8.01 -0.39 -2.97
C ILE A 6 -8.86 0.80 -2.53
N HIS A 7 -10.03 1.01 -3.13
CA HIS A 7 -10.94 2.11 -2.77
C HIS A 7 -11.38 2.03 -1.29
N THR A 8 -11.74 0.81 -0.84
CA THR A 8 -12.11 0.59 0.57
C THR A 8 -10.92 0.87 1.50
N SER A 9 -9.71 0.42 1.14
CA SER A 9 -8.51 0.61 1.95
C SER A 9 -8.10 2.07 2.05
N VAL A 10 -8.17 2.85 0.96
CA VAL A 10 -7.90 4.29 1.00
C VAL A 10 -8.88 5.00 1.92
N ARG A 11 -10.19 4.69 1.83
CA ARG A 11 -11.20 5.25 2.74
C ARG A 11 -10.95 4.87 4.19
N MET A 12 -10.60 3.61 4.44
CA MET A 12 -10.27 3.12 5.79
C MET A 12 -9.08 3.89 6.38
N LEU A 13 -8.00 4.03 5.63
CA LEU A 13 -6.81 4.76 6.07
C LEU A 13 -7.10 6.25 6.31
N ASP A 14 -7.92 6.89 5.47
CA ASP A 14 -8.36 8.27 5.69
C ASP A 14 -9.19 8.41 6.98
N ASN A 15 -10.08 7.46 7.25
CA ASN A 15 -10.86 7.43 8.49
C ASN A 15 -9.98 7.24 9.74
N VAL A 16 -8.92 6.42 9.65
CA VAL A 16 -7.98 6.22 10.78
C VAL A 16 -7.34 7.53 11.21
N LEU A 17 -7.03 8.45 10.28
CA LEU A 17 -6.50 9.77 10.64
C LEU A 17 -7.47 10.57 11.53
N ASP A 18 -8.78 10.44 11.26
CA ASP A 18 -9.81 11.19 11.98
C ASP A 18 -10.07 10.63 13.39
N VAL A 19 -9.94 9.30 13.57
CA VAL A 19 -10.22 8.64 14.86
C VAL A 19 -8.98 8.44 15.74
N THR A 20 -7.79 8.77 15.22
CA THR A 20 -6.55 8.60 15.96
C THR A 20 -6.47 9.57 17.14
N ALA A 21 -6.24 9.04 18.33
CA ALA A 21 -5.89 9.83 19.53
C ALA A 21 -4.43 10.29 19.44
N TRP A 22 -4.20 11.45 18.88
CA TRP A 22 -2.86 12.01 18.69
C TRP A 22 -2.24 12.41 20.03
N PRO A 23 -1.07 11.89 20.41
CA PRO A 23 -0.46 12.21 21.70
C PRO A 23 0.06 13.66 21.78
N LEU A 24 0.37 14.27 20.63
CA LEU A 24 0.86 15.66 20.55
C LEU A 24 0.03 16.46 19.56
N GLU A 25 -0.33 17.68 19.94
CA GLU A 25 -1.11 18.58 19.09
C GLU A 25 -0.40 18.93 17.78
N GLN A 26 0.94 19.05 17.80
CA GLN A 26 1.73 19.29 16.58
C GLN A 26 1.60 18.14 15.59
N GLN A 27 1.59 16.88 16.07
CA GLN A 27 1.38 15.70 15.22
C GLN A 27 -0.03 15.72 14.62
N ARG A 28 -1.04 16.04 15.42
CA ARG A 28 -2.42 16.17 14.95
C ARG A 28 -2.55 17.22 13.85
N LYS A 29 -2.00 18.41 14.07
CA LYS A 29 -2.03 19.51 13.07
C LYS A 29 -1.37 19.10 11.76
N GLU A 30 -0.19 18.49 11.83
CA GLU A 30 0.55 18.03 10.65
C GLU A 30 -0.22 16.91 9.91
N ALA A 31 -0.74 15.94 10.64
CA ALA A 31 -1.51 14.84 10.08
C ALA A 31 -2.78 15.33 9.37
N MET A 32 -3.55 16.22 10.00
CA MET A 32 -4.78 16.78 9.42
C MET A 32 -4.49 17.69 8.23
N ALA A 33 -3.42 18.50 8.29
CA ALA A 33 -3.06 19.43 7.21
C ALA A 33 -2.70 18.71 5.90
N LYS A 34 -2.09 17.54 5.98
CA LYS A 34 -1.54 16.81 4.82
C LYS A 34 -2.24 15.49 4.52
N ARG A 35 -2.89 14.89 5.50
CA ARG A 35 -3.63 13.62 5.40
C ARG A 35 -2.84 12.53 4.66
N ARG A 36 -1.59 12.32 5.07
CA ARG A 36 -0.72 11.29 4.48
C ARG A 36 -1.16 9.91 4.92
N VAL A 37 -1.27 9.00 3.97
CA VAL A 37 -1.49 7.57 4.20
C VAL A 37 -0.47 6.77 3.38
N GLY A 38 -0.31 5.49 3.70
CA GLY A 38 0.57 4.59 2.97
C GLY A 38 -0.11 3.26 2.72
N LEU A 39 -0.67 3.07 1.53
CA LEU A 39 -1.24 1.81 1.07
C LEU A 39 -0.19 1.04 0.28
N GLY A 40 0.03 -0.21 0.61
CA GLY A 40 0.92 -1.13 -0.08
C GLY A 40 0.27 -2.49 -0.27
N PHE A 41 1.05 -3.46 -0.70
CA PHE A 41 0.67 -4.87 -0.79
C PHE A 41 1.78 -5.77 -0.25
N THR A 42 1.40 -6.97 0.13
CA THR A 42 2.28 -8.08 0.50
C THR A 42 2.19 -9.17 -0.54
N GLY A 43 3.12 -10.13 -0.52
CA GLY A 43 3.02 -11.35 -1.31
C GLY A 43 3.19 -11.17 -2.81
N LEU A 44 4.01 -10.23 -3.28
CA LEU A 44 4.28 -10.10 -4.72
C LEU A 44 4.98 -11.34 -5.26
N GLY A 45 5.95 -11.91 -4.52
CA GLY A 45 6.64 -13.13 -4.91
C GLY A 45 5.68 -14.29 -5.07
N ASP A 46 4.78 -14.47 -4.10
CA ASP A 46 3.72 -15.49 -4.12
C ASP A 46 2.79 -15.31 -5.33
N ALA A 47 2.34 -14.07 -5.56
CA ALA A 47 1.46 -13.77 -6.68
C ALA A 47 2.12 -14.10 -8.03
N LEU A 48 3.42 -13.81 -8.20
CA LEU A 48 4.16 -14.15 -9.41
C LEU A 48 4.30 -15.67 -9.56
N ALA A 49 4.58 -16.40 -8.46
CA ALA A 49 4.64 -17.85 -8.46
C ALA A 49 3.30 -18.49 -8.87
N MET A 50 2.19 -18.01 -8.28
CA MET A 50 0.84 -18.47 -8.62
C MET A 50 0.47 -18.15 -10.08
N LEU A 51 1.00 -17.09 -10.66
CA LEU A 51 0.87 -16.76 -12.07
C LEU A 51 1.86 -17.53 -12.97
N ARG A 52 2.68 -18.42 -12.39
CA ARG A 52 3.73 -19.18 -13.06
C ARG A 52 4.77 -18.29 -13.75
N LEU A 53 5.07 -17.16 -13.15
CA LEU A 53 6.10 -16.21 -13.60
C LEU A 53 7.32 -16.34 -12.70
N ARG A 54 8.44 -16.68 -13.30
CA ARG A 54 9.71 -16.75 -12.58
C ARG A 54 10.16 -15.33 -12.22
N TYR A 55 10.43 -15.09 -10.93
CA TYR A 55 10.64 -13.76 -10.34
C TYR A 55 11.70 -12.90 -11.04
N ASP A 56 12.79 -13.50 -11.51
CA ASP A 56 13.94 -12.81 -12.10
C ASP A 56 13.82 -12.54 -13.61
N THR A 57 12.63 -12.74 -14.20
CA THR A 57 12.37 -12.55 -15.63
C THR A 57 11.79 -11.18 -15.97
N ASP A 58 11.88 -10.79 -17.24
CA ASP A 58 11.26 -9.56 -17.76
C ASP A 58 9.72 -9.62 -17.70
N GLU A 59 9.15 -10.79 -17.91
CA GLU A 59 7.70 -11.02 -17.81
C GLU A 59 7.20 -10.78 -16.39
N ALA A 60 7.94 -11.24 -15.37
CA ALA A 60 7.61 -10.99 -13.97
C ALA A 60 7.70 -9.50 -13.63
N ARG A 61 8.77 -8.81 -14.09
CA ARG A 61 8.92 -7.36 -13.93
C ARG A 61 7.79 -6.59 -14.61
N ALA A 62 7.40 -7.01 -15.81
CA ALA A 62 6.27 -6.40 -16.52
C ALA A 62 4.94 -6.61 -15.78
N MET A 63 4.72 -7.79 -15.19
CA MET A 63 3.53 -8.06 -14.37
C MET A 63 3.53 -7.22 -13.08
N ALA A 64 4.66 -7.15 -12.37
CA ALA A 64 4.81 -6.31 -11.18
C ALA A 64 4.53 -4.83 -11.51
N ALA A 65 5.02 -4.34 -12.64
CA ALA A 65 4.74 -2.99 -13.13
C ALA A 65 3.23 -2.76 -13.38
N LYS A 66 2.53 -3.74 -13.98
CA LYS A 66 1.07 -3.67 -14.18
C LYS A 66 0.30 -3.63 -12.85
N ILE A 67 0.67 -4.48 -11.88
CA ILE A 67 0.06 -4.49 -10.55
C ILE A 67 0.26 -3.14 -9.85
N SER A 68 1.49 -2.62 -9.88
CA SER A 68 1.83 -1.33 -9.26
C SER A 68 1.11 -0.15 -9.94
N ALA A 69 1.02 -0.14 -11.26
CA ALA A 69 0.29 0.89 -12.01
C ALA A 69 -1.21 0.86 -11.68
N ALA A 70 -1.82 -0.32 -11.66
CA ALA A 70 -3.23 -0.48 -11.29
C ALA A 70 -3.49 0.01 -9.86
N MET A 71 -2.62 -0.33 -8.91
CA MET A 71 -2.72 0.15 -7.53
C MET A 71 -2.59 1.67 -7.45
N ARG A 72 -1.61 2.25 -8.13
CA ARG A 72 -1.42 3.70 -8.21
C ARG A 72 -2.68 4.39 -8.71
N ASP A 73 -3.17 3.99 -9.87
CA ASP A 73 -4.27 4.67 -10.54
C ASP A 73 -5.56 4.59 -9.73
N GLU A 74 -5.85 3.41 -9.16
CA GLU A 74 -7.04 3.22 -8.33
C GLU A 74 -6.95 3.93 -6.97
N ALA A 75 -5.79 3.97 -6.34
CA ALA A 75 -5.60 4.70 -5.08
C ALA A 75 -5.78 6.22 -5.28
N TYR A 76 -5.19 6.77 -6.33
CA TYR A 76 -5.35 8.20 -6.65
C TYR A 76 -6.78 8.54 -7.06
N ARG A 77 -7.45 7.68 -7.82
CA ARG A 77 -8.88 7.80 -8.17
C ARG A 77 -9.76 7.78 -6.92
N ALA A 78 -9.50 6.85 -5.99
CA ALA A 78 -10.23 6.76 -4.73
C ALA A 78 -10.07 8.01 -3.87
N SER A 79 -8.84 8.53 -3.74
CA SER A 79 -8.57 9.74 -2.97
C SER A 79 -9.17 11.00 -3.59
N ALA A 80 -9.19 11.11 -4.94
CA ALA A 80 -9.89 12.19 -5.64
C ALA A 80 -11.41 12.10 -5.44
N ASN A 81 -12.00 10.90 -5.44
CA ASN A 81 -13.40 10.69 -5.10
C ASN A 81 -13.71 11.10 -3.66
N LEU A 82 -12.83 10.77 -2.71
CA LEU A 82 -12.97 11.22 -1.32
C LEU A 82 -12.85 12.74 -1.20
N ALA A 83 -12.00 13.37 -1.99
CA ALA A 83 -11.92 14.84 -2.01
C ALA A 83 -13.22 15.49 -2.49
N LYS A 84 -13.89 14.90 -3.49
CA LYS A 84 -15.24 15.36 -3.91
C LYS A 84 -16.27 15.23 -2.79
N GLU A 85 -16.15 14.19 -1.95
CA GLU A 85 -17.08 13.89 -0.85
C GLU A 85 -16.79 14.72 0.41
N ARG A 86 -15.51 14.92 0.76
CA ARG A 86 -15.05 15.41 2.07
C ARG A 86 -14.12 16.63 2.01
N GLY A 87 -13.86 17.15 0.83
CA GLY A 87 -12.85 18.19 0.57
C GLY A 87 -11.43 17.63 0.38
N ALA A 88 -10.61 18.38 -0.32
CA ALA A 88 -9.18 18.09 -0.47
C ALA A 88 -8.44 18.24 0.88
N PHE A 89 -7.20 17.71 0.96
CA PHE A 89 -6.38 17.98 2.14
C PHE A 89 -6.11 19.49 2.26
N PRO A 90 -6.06 20.06 3.49
CA PRO A 90 -6.05 21.51 3.69
C PRO A 90 -4.93 22.29 2.97
N LEU A 91 -3.75 21.69 2.82
CA LEU A 91 -2.61 22.31 2.14
C LEU A 91 -2.56 21.99 0.62
N PHE A 92 -3.64 21.48 0.05
CA PHE A 92 -3.68 21.16 -1.38
C PHE A 92 -3.55 22.42 -2.24
N ASN A 93 -2.59 22.37 -3.17
CA ASN A 93 -2.46 23.33 -4.27
C ASN A 93 -2.27 22.51 -5.54
N GLY A 94 -3.25 22.57 -6.46
CA GLY A 94 -3.30 21.72 -7.66
C GLY A 94 -2.12 21.93 -8.61
N ASP A 95 -1.69 23.17 -8.79
CA ASP A 95 -0.56 23.48 -9.68
C ASP A 95 0.75 22.94 -9.12
N MET A 96 1.02 23.19 -7.85
CA MET A 96 2.21 22.65 -7.17
C MET A 96 2.17 21.11 -7.10
N TYR A 97 1.01 20.52 -6.83
CA TYR A 97 0.86 19.07 -6.66
C TYR A 97 1.10 18.31 -7.96
N LEU A 98 0.68 18.88 -9.09
CA LEU A 98 0.72 18.22 -10.41
C LEU A 98 1.87 18.67 -11.32
N SER A 99 2.77 19.54 -10.82
CA SER A 99 3.90 20.09 -11.59
C SER A 99 5.26 19.57 -11.12
N GLY A 100 6.33 20.08 -11.70
CA GLY A 100 7.68 20.04 -11.16
C GLY A 100 8.37 18.67 -11.12
N GLY A 101 7.92 17.69 -11.88
CA GLY A 101 8.58 16.37 -11.92
C GLY A 101 8.37 15.49 -10.69
N ASN A 102 7.48 15.88 -9.76
CA ASN A 102 7.08 15.07 -8.62
C ASN A 102 6.29 13.82 -9.06
N PHE A 103 5.95 12.93 -8.12
CA PHE A 103 5.26 11.69 -8.45
C PHE A 103 3.91 11.93 -9.16
N ALA A 104 3.12 12.88 -8.66
CA ALA A 104 1.78 13.15 -9.18
C ALA A 104 1.78 13.75 -10.60
N SER A 105 2.87 14.42 -11.00
CA SER A 105 3.01 14.94 -12.37
C SER A 105 3.05 13.83 -13.43
N ARG A 106 3.42 12.61 -13.04
CA ARG A 106 3.53 11.43 -13.91
C ARG A 106 2.26 10.56 -13.95
N LEU A 107 1.20 10.97 -13.26
CA LEU A 107 -0.10 10.28 -13.31
C LEU A 107 -0.71 10.39 -14.71
N PRO A 108 -1.59 9.44 -15.12
CA PRO A 108 -2.37 9.53 -16.34
C PRO A 108 -3.11 10.86 -16.46
N ALA A 109 -3.23 11.36 -17.68
CA ALA A 109 -3.83 12.68 -17.96
C ALA A 109 -5.24 12.82 -17.36
N GLU A 110 -6.06 11.78 -17.47
CA GLU A 110 -7.42 11.75 -16.91
C GLU A 110 -7.44 11.90 -15.38
N LEU A 111 -6.50 11.27 -14.68
CA LEU A 111 -6.38 11.39 -13.22
C LEU A 111 -5.89 12.78 -12.81
N LYS A 112 -4.94 13.34 -13.55
CA LYS A 112 -4.49 14.72 -13.31
C LYS A 112 -5.62 15.71 -13.50
N GLN A 113 -6.43 15.54 -14.56
CA GLN A 113 -7.60 16.38 -14.79
C GLN A 113 -8.60 16.26 -13.65
N LYS A 114 -8.93 15.03 -13.24
CA LYS A 114 -9.81 14.77 -12.09
C LYS A 114 -9.31 15.42 -10.80
N ILE A 115 -8.01 15.37 -10.54
CA ILE A 115 -7.41 15.99 -9.35
C ILE A 115 -7.48 17.53 -9.45
N ARG A 116 -7.31 18.12 -10.64
CA ARG A 116 -7.50 19.58 -10.81
C ARG A 116 -8.93 20.02 -10.49
N GLU A 117 -9.91 19.24 -10.93
CA GLU A 117 -11.35 19.57 -10.78
C GLU A 117 -11.87 19.33 -9.36
N GLN A 118 -11.43 18.27 -8.71
CA GLN A 118 -12.00 17.79 -7.44
C GLN A 118 -11.06 17.95 -6.24
N GLY A 119 -9.78 18.21 -6.49
CA GLY A 119 -8.74 18.06 -5.47
C GLY A 119 -8.39 16.61 -5.22
N ILE A 120 -7.57 16.38 -4.19
CA ILE A 120 -7.21 15.06 -3.69
C ILE A 120 -7.25 15.08 -2.16
N ARG A 121 -7.80 14.01 -1.55
CA ARG A 121 -8.01 13.93 -0.10
C ARG A 121 -6.74 13.70 0.69
N ASN A 122 -5.80 12.95 0.13
CA ASN A 122 -4.57 12.51 0.80
C ASN A 122 -3.36 12.96 -0.01
N SER A 123 -2.41 13.65 0.62
CA SER A 123 -1.22 14.17 -0.09
C SER A 123 -0.27 13.06 -0.55
N HIS A 124 -0.19 11.96 0.20
CA HIS A 124 0.58 10.75 -0.12
C HIS A 124 -0.32 9.54 0.07
N LEU A 125 -0.21 8.55 -0.80
CA LEU A 125 -1.14 7.42 -0.85
C LEU A 125 -0.46 6.06 -0.78
N LEU A 126 0.75 5.91 -1.31
CA LEU A 126 1.38 4.62 -1.54
C LEU A 126 2.66 4.47 -0.72
N SER A 127 2.84 3.29 -0.18
CA SER A 127 4.07 2.90 0.52
C SER A 127 4.21 1.38 0.46
N ILE A 128 5.38 0.88 0.05
CA ILE A 128 5.71 -0.54 0.15
C ILE A 128 6.53 -0.73 1.41
N ALA A 129 6.01 -1.51 2.35
CA ALA A 129 6.67 -1.83 3.60
C ALA A 129 7.25 -3.26 3.56
N PRO A 130 8.22 -3.60 4.43
CA PRO A 130 8.74 -4.97 4.54
C PRO A 130 7.70 -6.00 4.98
N THR A 131 6.68 -5.61 5.71
CA THR A 131 5.49 -6.40 6.11
C THR A 131 5.77 -7.75 6.80
N GLY A 132 6.96 -7.96 7.37
CA GLY A 132 7.34 -9.22 8.00
C GLY A 132 6.33 -9.72 9.04
N THR A 133 5.96 -8.90 10.01
CA THR A 133 4.98 -9.27 11.04
C THR A 133 3.57 -9.44 10.47
N ILE A 134 3.17 -8.58 9.54
CA ILE A 134 1.82 -8.63 8.93
C ILE A 134 1.64 -9.90 8.11
N SER A 135 2.63 -10.27 7.29
CA SER A 135 2.56 -11.50 6.50
C SER A 135 2.46 -12.74 7.38
N LEU A 136 3.20 -12.77 8.49
CA LEU A 136 3.16 -13.87 9.46
C LEU A 136 1.85 -13.98 10.23
N ALA A 137 1.22 -12.84 10.53
CA ALA A 137 0.00 -12.80 11.33
C ALA A 137 -1.28 -13.10 10.52
N PHE A 138 -1.29 -12.79 9.22
CA PHE A 138 -2.51 -12.76 8.45
C PHE A 138 -2.50 -13.57 7.16
N ALA A 139 -1.34 -14.04 6.68
CA ALA A 139 -1.27 -14.58 5.34
C ALA A 139 -0.36 -15.78 5.14
N ASP A 140 0.29 -16.32 6.15
CA ASP A 140 1.24 -17.45 6.05
C ASP A 140 2.22 -17.34 4.87
N ASN A 141 2.60 -16.11 4.50
CA ASN A 141 3.42 -15.84 3.33
C ASN A 141 4.89 -16.03 3.63
N ALA A 142 5.60 -16.75 2.79
CA ALA A 142 7.06 -16.71 2.74
C ALA A 142 7.57 -15.46 2.01
N SER A 143 6.82 -14.92 1.03
CA SER A 143 7.03 -13.60 0.44
C SER A 143 6.35 -12.53 1.28
N ASN A 144 7.13 -11.85 2.12
CA ASN A 144 6.58 -10.86 3.05
C ASN A 144 6.01 -9.62 2.33
N GLY A 145 6.83 -8.94 1.54
CA GLY A 145 6.46 -7.72 0.82
C GLY A 145 6.49 -7.92 -0.69
N ILE A 146 7.59 -7.51 -1.31
CA ILE A 146 7.79 -7.59 -2.76
C ILE A 146 8.94 -8.51 -3.16
N GLU A 147 9.69 -9.04 -2.19
CA GLU A 147 10.79 -9.99 -2.40
C GLU A 147 10.27 -11.36 -2.84
N PRO A 148 11.12 -12.18 -3.49
CA PRO A 148 10.78 -13.58 -3.75
C PRO A 148 10.76 -14.36 -2.43
N PRO A 149 9.98 -15.47 -2.33
CA PRO A 149 10.07 -16.36 -1.19
C PRO A 149 11.49 -16.93 -1.10
N PHE A 150 12.08 -16.89 0.09
CA PHE A 150 13.42 -17.46 0.30
C PHE A 150 13.40 -18.98 0.42
N SER A 151 12.25 -19.56 0.79
CA SER A 151 11.99 -21.00 0.84
C SER A 151 10.49 -21.26 0.73
N TRP A 152 10.12 -22.35 0.04
CA TRP A 152 8.74 -22.81 -0.06
C TRP A 152 8.24 -23.46 1.23
N THR A 153 9.14 -24.09 1.98
CA THR A 153 8.89 -24.67 3.29
C THR A 153 10.05 -24.36 4.21
N TYR A 154 9.77 -24.06 5.47
CA TYR A 154 10.79 -23.83 6.49
C TYR A 154 10.24 -24.04 7.90
N THR A 155 11.13 -24.19 8.89
CA THR A 155 10.77 -24.27 10.28
C THR A 155 11.03 -22.95 10.99
N ARG A 156 9.99 -22.39 11.58
CA ARG A 156 10.11 -21.20 12.43
C ARG A 156 10.31 -21.60 13.87
N LYS A 157 11.33 -21.05 14.51
CA LYS A 157 11.58 -21.21 15.95
C LYS A 157 11.05 -19.98 16.68
N LYS A 158 10.13 -20.19 17.61
CA LYS A 158 9.57 -19.13 18.45
C LYS A 158 9.93 -19.39 19.90
N ARG A 159 10.48 -18.37 20.58
CA ARG A 159 10.67 -18.42 22.04
C ARG A 159 9.33 -18.18 22.72
N MET A 160 8.92 -19.15 23.53
CA MET A 160 7.69 -19.11 24.30
C MET A 160 7.89 -18.34 25.61
N ALA A 161 6.79 -18.01 26.31
CA ALA A 161 6.84 -17.28 27.58
C ALA A 161 7.62 -18.01 28.71
N ASP A 162 7.67 -19.33 28.64
CA ASP A 162 8.45 -20.19 29.56
C ASP A 162 9.95 -20.26 29.23
N GLY A 163 10.40 -19.55 28.18
CA GLY A 163 11.78 -19.53 27.72
C GLY A 163 12.15 -20.64 26.74
N ASN A 164 11.30 -21.64 26.53
CA ASN A 164 11.52 -22.74 25.59
C ASN A 164 11.40 -22.28 24.15
N LEU A 165 12.10 -22.97 23.23
CA LEU A 165 11.93 -22.80 21.80
C LEU A 165 10.92 -23.82 21.28
N GLN A 166 9.86 -23.34 20.66
CA GLN A 166 8.90 -24.16 19.93
C GLN A 166 9.13 -24.01 18.43
N GLU A 167 9.07 -25.11 17.71
CA GLU A 167 9.22 -25.18 16.26
C GLU A 167 7.85 -25.28 15.59
N PHE A 168 7.67 -24.48 14.53
CA PHE A 168 6.46 -24.46 13.72
C PHE A 168 6.85 -24.69 12.26
N PRO A 169 6.32 -25.72 11.59
CA PRO A 169 6.45 -25.82 10.14
C PRO A 169 5.65 -24.71 9.48
N VAL A 170 6.23 -24.08 8.46
CA VAL A 170 5.61 -23.04 7.66
C VAL A 170 5.72 -23.43 6.20
N GLU A 171 4.62 -23.34 5.48
CA GLU A 171 4.55 -23.54 4.04
C GLU A 171 4.14 -22.24 3.38
N ASP A 172 4.75 -21.93 2.24
CA ASP A 172 4.38 -20.77 1.44
C ASP A 172 2.97 -20.95 0.86
N HIS A 173 2.17 -19.88 0.88
CA HIS A 173 0.80 -19.94 0.38
C HIS A 173 0.71 -20.28 -1.12
N ALA A 174 1.73 -19.92 -1.91
CA ALA A 174 1.78 -20.23 -3.33
C ALA A 174 2.23 -21.68 -3.61
N TRP A 175 2.84 -22.35 -2.64
CA TRP A 175 3.26 -23.75 -2.74
C TRP A 175 2.08 -24.70 -2.80
#